data_9d5ac426f3566ac40003bb917dfe578a
#
_entry.id   9d5ac426f3566ac40003bb917dfe578a
#
_cell.length_a   1.000
_cell.length_b   1.000
_cell.length_c   1.000
_cell.angle_alpha   90.00
_cell.angle_beta   90.00
_cell.angle_gamma   90.00
#
_symmetry.space_group_name_H-M   'P 1'
#
loop_
_entity.id
_entity.type
_entity.pdbx_description
1 polymer ?
#
loop_
_entity_poly.entity_id
_entity_poly.type
_entity_poly.pdbx_seq_one_letter_code
_entity_poly.pdbx_strand_id
1 'polypeptide(L)'
;LLIMDIQQLYEFCQSKKGVTEHFPFDEDTLVFKVGGKMFCLTSLSEWEKGTPSLNLKCDPERALELRAEYEAIEPGYHMSKVHWNTVRFHGDVSDKMMCELINHSYELVFKSLTKKVQQEIQELEN
;
A
#
# COMPACT_ATOMS: atom_id res chain seq x y z
N LEU A 1 10.90 -12.07 -1.70
CA LEU A 1 10.47 -11.51 -0.42
C LEU A 1 9.07 -11.95 -0.07
N LEU A 2 8.88 -12.39 1.15
CA LEU A 2 7.64 -12.97 1.62
C LEU A 2 7.03 -12.09 2.72
N ILE A 3 5.75 -11.74 2.57
CA ILE A 3 5.03 -11.02 3.61
C ILE A 3 4.01 -11.99 4.22
N MET A 4 4.37 -12.56 5.36
CA MET A 4 3.54 -13.56 6.04
C MET A 4 2.76 -13.01 7.23
N ASP A 5 3.19 -11.88 7.78
CA ASP A 5 2.56 -11.27 8.94
C ASP A 5 2.67 -9.75 8.88
N ILE A 6 1.99 -9.09 9.82
CA ILE A 6 1.95 -7.63 9.88
C ILE A 6 3.34 -7.02 10.14
N GLN A 7 4.20 -7.71 10.88
CA GLN A 7 5.55 -7.22 11.15
C GLN A 7 6.38 -7.17 9.87
N GLN A 8 6.25 -8.17 9.01
CA GLN A 8 6.96 -8.20 7.72
C GLN A 8 6.45 -7.11 6.78
N LEU A 9 5.13 -6.87 6.77
CA LEU A 9 4.57 -5.76 6.02
C LEU A 9 5.14 -4.43 6.52
N TYR A 10 5.17 -4.25 7.83
CA TYR A 10 5.69 -3.06 8.48
C TYR A 10 7.15 -2.82 8.05
N GLU A 11 7.98 -3.84 8.14
CA GLU A 11 9.39 -3.75 7.76
C GLU A 11 9.57 -3.43 6.28
N PHE A 12 8.76 -4.05 5.42
CA PHE A 12 8.84 -3.79 3.97
C PHE A 12 8.48 -2.34 3.65
N CYS A 13 7.40 -1.83 4.21
CA CYS A 13 6.99 -0.43 3.98
C CYS A 13 8.00 0.55 4.58
N GLN A 14 8.50 0.28 5.78
CA GLN A 14 9.47 1.15 6.45
C GLN A 14 10.85 1.13 5.80
N SER A 15 11.16 0.14 4.98
CA SER A 15 12.42 0.11 4.23
C SER A 15 12.49 1.17 3.14
N LYS A 16 11.35 1.74 2.76
CA LYS A 16 11.29 2.78 1.73
C LYS A 16 11.56 4.15 2.34
N LYS A 17 12.24 5.00 1.59
CA LYS A 17 12.64 6.33 2.08
C LYS A 17 11.44 7.19 2.45
N GLY A 18 11.53 7.81 3.62
CA GLY A 18 10.58 8.82 4.06
C GLY A 18 9.23 8.29 4.51
N VAL A 19 9.10 6.98 4.72
CA VAL A 19 7.84 6.37 5.13
C VAL A 19 7.60 6.60 6.62
N THR A 20 6.38 7.02 6.93
CA THR A 20 5.90 7.19 8.30
C THR A 20 4.62 6.39 8.50
N GLU A 21 4.32 6.03 9.75
CA GLU A 21 3.12 5.27 10.09
C GLU A 21 2.17 6.08 10.94
N HIS A 22 0.87 5.86 10.75
CA HIS A 22 -0.16 6.66 11.40
C HIS A 22 -1.44 5.84 11.62
N PHE A 23 -2.28 6.31 12.55
CA PHE A 23 -3.64 5.82 12.75
C PHE A 23 -4.59 7.01 12.69
N PRO A 24 -4.78 7.63 11.49
CA PRO A 24 -5.53 8.88 11.38
C PRO A 24 -7.05 8.72 11.49
N PHE A 25 -7.58 7.52 11.32
CA PHE A 25 -9.04 7.29 11.27
C PHE A 25 -9.56 6.60 12.52
N ASP A 26 -8.85 5.61 13.02
CA ASP A 26 -9.22 4.79 14.17
C ASP A 26 -7.99 4.09 14.73
N GLU A 27 -8.17 3.19 15.70
CA GLU A 27 -7.08 2.44 16.31
C GLU A 27 -6.72 1.16 15.55
N ASP A 28 -7.51 0.80 14.53
CA ASP A 28 -7.37 -0.45 13.79
C ASP A 28 -6.70 -0.28 12.42
N THR A 29 -6.89 0.86 11.77
CA THR A 29 -6.39 1.09 10.41
C THR A 29 -5.00 1.70 10.44
N LEU A 30 -3.99 0.86 10.20
CA LEU A 30 -2.60 1.30 10.06
C LEU A 30 -2.39 1.90 8.68
N VAL A 31 -1.87 3.13 8.64
CA VAL A 31 -1.66 3.88 7.40
C VAL A 31 -0.18 4.22 7.26
N PHE A 32 0.39 3.85 6.12
CA PHE A 32 1.74 4.26 5.74
C PHE A 32 1.66 5.45 4.80
N LYS A 33 2.46 6.47 5.07
CA LYS A 33 2.52 7.70 4.28
C LYS A 33 3.93 7.97 3.79
N VAL A 34 4.03 8.69 2.68
CA VAL A 34 5.27 9.30 2.21
C VAL A 34 4.97 10.75 1.84
N GLY A 35 5.77 11.67 2.38
CA GLY A 35 5.53 13.10 2.16
C GLY A 35 4.15 13.57 2.64
N GLY A 36 3.62 12.96 3.68
CA GLY A 36 2.32 13.29 4.24
C GLY A 36 1.12 12.72 3.50
N LYS A 37 1.34 11.91 2.46
CA LYS A 37 0.26 11.29 1.67
C LYS A 37 0.24 9.78 1.82
N MET A 38 -0.96 9.21 1.93
CA MET A 38 -1.14 7.76 2.11
C MET A 38 -0.77 6.98 0.86
N PHE A 39 -0.11 5.81 1.05
CA PHE A 39 0.12 4.88 -0.05
C PHE A 39 -0.25 3.44 0.28
N CYS A 40 -0.42 3.10 1.56
CA CYS A 40 -0.78 1.75 1.96
C CYS A 40 -1.59 1.81 3.27
N LEU A 41 -2.75 1.17 3.27
CA LEU A 41 -3.60 1.08 4.45
C LEU A 41 -3.92 -0.39 4.70
N THR A 42 -3.96 -0.79 5.97
CA THR A 42 -4.31 -2.16 6.34
C THR A 42 -5.02 -2.20 7.69
N SER A 43 -5.96 -3.12 7.84
CA SER A 43 -6.70 -3.33 9.09
C SER A 43 -5.98 -4.36 9.95
N LEU A 44 -5.57 -3.98 11.16
CA LEU A 44 -4.88 -4.89 12.08
C LEU A 44 -5.77 -6.06 12.49
N SER A 45 -7.07 -5.81 12.70
CA SER A 45 -8.00 -6.88 13.09
C SER A 45 -8.18 -7.92 11.99
N GLU A 46 -8.06 -7.54 10.71
CA GLU A 46 -8.13 -8.49 9.60
C GLU A 46 -6.90 -9.41 9.58
N TRP A 47 -5.74 -8.91 10.00
CA TRP A 47 -4.55 -9.74 10.16
C TRP A 47 -4.75 -10.79 11.25
N GLU A 48 -5.36 -10.40 12.36
CA GLU A 48 -5.67 -11.33 13.46
C GLU A 48 -6.66 -12.41 13.03
N LYS A 49 -7.63 -12.07 12.18
CA LYS A 49 -8.63 -13.00 11.67
C LYS A 49 -8.10 -13.93 10.58
N GLY A 50 -6.90 -13.67 10.07
CA GLY A 50 -6.34 -14.45 8.97
C GLY A 50 -6.86 -14.05 7.59
N THR A 51 -7.49 -12.88 7.47
CA THR A 51 -8.03 -12.37 6.20
C THR A 51 -7.45 -11.00 5.86
N PRO A 52 -6.11 -10.84 5.88
CA PRO A 52 -5.49 -9.54 5.67
C PRO A 52 -5.62 -9.05 4.24
N SER A 53 -5.74 -7.73 4.10
CA SER A 53 -5.75 -7.05 2.81
C SER A 53 -5.06 -5.70 2.92
N LEU A 54 -4.69 -5.16 1.77
CA LEU A 54 -4.10 -3.82 1.67
C LEU A 54 -4.96 -2.96 0.76
N ASN A 55 -5.09 -1.68 1.10
CA ASN A 55 -5.56 -0.68 0.16
C ASN A 55 -4.32 -0.01 -0.42
N LEU A 56 -4.16 -0.08 -1.72
CA LEU A 56 -3.01 0.44 -2.45
C LEU A 56 -3.46 1.33 -3.59
N LYS A 57 -2.74 2.44 -3.78
CA LYS A 57 -2.99 3.31 -4.92
C LYS A 57 -2.47 2.64 -6.19
N CYS A 58 -3.18 2.85 -7.29
CA CYS A 58 -2.83 2.23 -8.57
C CYS A 58 -3.19 3.15 -9.72
N ASP A 59 -2.40 3.10 -10.78
CA ASP A 59 -2.76 3.75 -12.05
C ASP A 59 -4.16 3.27 -12.47
N PRO A 60 -5.08 4.18 -12.83
CA PRO A 60 -6.48 3.82 -13.11
C PRO A 60 -6.70 2.74 -14.16
N GLU A 61 -5.95 2.76 -15.26
CA GLU A 61 -6.07 1.72 -16.30
C GLU A 61 -5.57 0.38 -15.79
N ARG A 62 -4.43 0.39 -15.12
CA ARG A 62 -3.86 -0.82 -14.53
C ARG A 62 -4.77 -1.39 -13.45
N ALA A 63 -5.41 -0.51 -12.66
CA ALA A 63 -6.35 -0.92 -11.63
C ALA A 63 -7.49 -1.75 -12.20
N LEU A 64 -8.07 -1.31 -13.32
CA LEU A 64 -9.16 -2.05 -13.99
C LEU A 64 -8.68 -3.38 -14.53
N GLU A 65 -7.50 -3.42 -15.15
CA GLU A 65 -6.91 -4.65 -15.68
C GLU A 65 -6.65 -5.68 -14.57
N LEU A 66 -6.11 -5.22 -13.43
CA LEU A 66 -5.83 -6.08 -12.29
C LEU A 66 -7.11 -6.65 -11.68
N ARG A 67 -8.15 -5.84 -11.56
CA ARG A 67 -9.46 -6.29 -11.05
C ARG A 67 -10.08 -7.36 -11.94
N ALA A 68 -9.89 -7.23 -13.26
CA ALA A 68 -10.41 -8.19 -14.22
C ALA A 68 -9.63 -9.51 -14.19
N GLU A 69 -8.33 -9.43 -13.91
CA GLU A 69 -7.43 -10.59 -13.95
C GLU A 69 -7.37 -11.38 -12.64
N TYR A 70 -7.44 -10.70 -11.48
CA TYR A 70 -7.26 -11.33 -10.17
C TYR A 70 -8.51 -11.21 -9.31
N GLU A 71 -8.97 -12.32 -8.76
CA GLU A 71 -10.09 -12.32 -7.81
C GLU A 71 -9.74 -11.62 -6.50
N ALA A 72 -8.46 -11.69 -6.11
CA ALA A 72 -7.98 -11.05 -4.88
C ALA A 72 -7.91 -9.53 -4.97
N ILE A 73 -8.14 -8.94 -6.15
CA ILE A 73 -8.06 -7.49 -6.35
C ILE A 73 -9.45 -6.93 -6.65
N GLU A 74 -9.88 -6.00 -5.81
CA GLU A 74 -11.20 -5.35 -5.89
C GLU A 74 -11.05 -3.83 -5.86
N PRO A 75 -12.11 -3.07 -6.23
CA PRO A 75 -12.10 -1.62 -6.02
C PRO A 75 -11.86 -1.29 -4.56
N GLY A 76 -11.11 -0.23 -4.30
CA GLY A 76 -10.70 0.16 -2.94
C GLY A 76 -11.87 0.38 -1.99
N TYR A 77 -11.88 -0.38 -0.89
CA TYR A 77 -12.90 -0.30 0.15
C TYR A 77 -12.74 1.02 0.92
N HIS A 78 -13.83 1.79 0.99
CA HIS A 78 -13.82 3.13 1.60
C HIS A 78 -12.85 4.14 0.97
N MET A 79 -12.39 3.88 -0.25
CA MET A 79 -11.44 4.74 -0.98
C MET A 79 -12.03 5.15 -2.32
N SER A 80 -11.37 6.12 -3.00
CA SER A 80 -11.68 6.41 -4.39
C SER A 80 -11.44 5.16 -5.23
N LYS A 81 -12.48 4.65 -5.88
CA LYS A 81 -12.40 3.39 -6.62
C LYS A 81 -11.69 3.54 -7.97
N VAL A 82 -11.48 4.77 -8.43
CA VAL A 82 -10.69 5.05 -9.64
C VAL A 82 -9.20 4.86 -9.37
N HIS A 83 -8.74 5.27 -8.18
CA HIS A 83 -7.31 5.35 -7.87
C HIS A 83 -6.83 4.29 -6.88
N TRP A 84 -7.73 3.53 -6.25
CA TRP A 84 -7.38 2.60 -5.19
C TRP A 84 -7.93 1.21 -5.43
N ASN A 85 -7.10 0.20 -5.14
CA ASN A 85 -7.50 -1.19 -5.11
C ASN A 85 -7.34 -1.76 -3.71
N THR A 86 -8.25 -2.67 -3.36
CA THR A 86 -8.07 -3.55 -2.21
C THR A 86 -7.48 -4.85 -2.72
N VAL A 87 -6.34 -5.25 -2.17
CA VAL A 87 -5.62 -6.46 -2.57
C VAL A 87 -5.57 -7.42 -1.38
N ARG A 88 -6.16 -8.60 -1.53
CA ARG A 88 -6.17 -9.61 -0.46
C ARG A 88 -4.95 -10.50 -0.53
N PHE A 89 -4.42 -10.84 0.65
CA PHE A 89 -3.40 -11.87 0.78
C PHE A 89 -4.04 -13.26 0.67
N HIS A 90 -3.23 -14.27 0.43
CA HIS A 90 -3.62 -15.68 0.39
C HIS A 90 -4.60 -16.04 -0.74
N GLY A 91 -4.69 -15.19 -1.75
CA GLY A 91 -5.49 -15.43 -2.94
C GLY A 91 -4.59 -15.69 -4.14
N ASP A 92 -5.05 -15.25 -5.32
CA ASP A 92 -4.36 -15.47 -6.59
C ASP A 92 -3.28 -14.43 -6.92
N VAL A 93 -2.97 -13.53 -5.97
CA VAL A 93 -1.87 -12.59 -6.10
C VAL A 93 -0.65 -13.16 -5.35
N SER A 94 0.47 -13.35 -6.07
CA SER A 94 1.69 -13.89 -5.48
C SER A 94 2.34 -12.86 -4.52
N ASP A 95 3.22 -13.36 -3.65
CA ASP A 95 3.97 -12.48 -2.75
C ASP A 95 4.82 -11.48 -3.52
N LYS A 96 5.44 -11.92 -4.61
CA LYS A 96 6.22 -11.04 -5.48
C LYS A 96 5.34 -9.93 -6.05
N MET A 97 4.17 -10.30 -6.56
CA MET A 97 3.20 -9.34 -7.11
C MET A 97 2.73 -8.36 -6.04
N MET A 98 2.47 -8.85 -4.83
CA MET A 98 2.07 -7.99 -3.71
C MET A 98 3.13 -6.92 -3.44
N CYS A 99 4.39 -7.31 -3.39
CA CYS A 99 5.50 -6.36 -3.21
C CYS A 99 5.59 -5.35 -4.35
N GLU A 100 5.40 -5.81 -5.59
CA GLU A 100 5.39 -4.92 -6.76
C GLU A 100 4.25 -3.91 -6.69
N LEU A 101 3.07 -4.32 -6.22
CA LEU A 101 1.92 -3.42 -6.09
C LEU A 101 2.12 -2.41 -4.97
N ILE A 102 2.75 -2.79 -3.88
CA ILE A 102 3.14 -1.85 -2.82
C ILE A 102 4.14 -0.82 -3.37
N ASN A 103 5.15 -1.28 -4.10
CA ASN A 103 6.14 -0.42 -4.71
C ASN A 103 5.50 0.57 -5.70
N HIS A 104 4.57 0.08 -6.52
CA HIS A 104 3.85 0.92 -7.48
C HIS A 104 3.05 2.02 -6.77
N SER A 105 2.36 1.66 -5.69
CA SER A 105 1.61 2.63 -4.89
C SER A 105 2.52 3.71 -4.30
N TYR A 106 3.65 3.29 -3.71
CA TYR A 106 4.65 4.22 -3.18
C TYR A 106 5.15 5.16 -4.26
N GLU A 107 5.53 4.64 -5.44
CA GLU A 107 6.05 5.43 -6.54
C GLU A 107 5.04 6.46 -7.06
N LEU A 108 3.77 6.06 -7.19
CA LEU A 108 2.72 6.99 -7.63
C LEU A 108 2.57 8.16 -6.66
N VAL A 109 2.55 7.87 -5.36
CA VAL A 109 2.41 8.91 -4.35
C VAL A 109 3.67 9.78 -4.29
N PHE A 110 4.84 9.16 -4.32
CA PHE A 110 6.12 9.89 -4.34
C PHE A 110 6.19 10.87 -5.51
N LYS A 111 5.85 10.43 -6.71
CA LYS A 111 5.88 11.27 -7.91
C LYS A 111 4.84 12.39 -7.88
N SER A 112 3.79 12.26 -7.09
CA SER A 112 2.77 13.30 -6.91
C SER A 112 3.22 14.44 -6.01
N LEU A 113 4.32 14.26 -5.27
CA LEU A 113 4.86 15.28 -4.36
C LEU A 113 5.58 16.36 -5.15
N THR A 114 5.78 17.54 -4.51
CA THR A 114 6.57 18.60 -5.14
C THR A 114 8.02 18.14 -5.33
N LYS A 115 8.71 18.73 -6.31
CA LYS A 115 10.12 18.41 -6.55
C LYS A 115 10.99 18.65 -5.31
N LYS A 116 10.70 19.71 -4.57
CA LYS A 116 11.41 20.01 -3.32
C LYS A 116 11.27 18.89 -2.30
N VAL A 117 10.03 18.42 -2.09
CA VAL A 117 9.76 17.33 -1.12
C VAL A 117 10.37 16.02 -1.61
N GLN A 118 10.27 15.72 -2.91
CA GLN A 118 10.93 14.53 -3.47
C GLN A 118 12.42 14.53 -3.18
N GLN A 119 13.08 15.67 -3.40
CA GLN A 119 14.51 15.80 -3.15
C GLN A 119 14.84 15.63 -1.67
N GLU A 120 14.07 16.25 -0.78
CA GLU A 120 14.26 16.10 0.67
C GLU A 120 14.18 14.63 1.10
N ILE A 121 13.21 13.88 0.54
CA ILE A 121 13.07 12.45 0.84
C ILE A 121 14.26 11.66 0.30
N GLN A 122 14.69 11.94 -0.93
CA GLN A 122 15.82 11.23 -1.55
C GLN A 122 17.14 11.42 -0.78
N GLU A 123 17.27 12.52 -0.06
CA GLU A 123 18.46 12.82 0.75
C GLU A 123 18.45 12.13 2.12
N LEU A 124 17.35 11.50 2.52
CA LEU A 124 17.28 10.76 3.78
C LEU A 124 18.16 9.51 3.73
N GLU A 125 18.68 9.12 4.90
CA GLU A 125 19.60 7.98 5.02
C GLU A 125 18.93 6.66 5.38
N ASN A 126 17.62 6.64 5.58
CA ASN A 126 16.93 5.42 5.99
C ASN A 126 16.91 4.29 4.96
#